data_77cbee6ad77ac7d866385dab5a89ddee
#
_entry.id   77cbee6ad77ac7d866385dab5a89ddee
#
_cell.length_a   1.000
_cell.length_b   1.000
_cell.length_c   1.000
_cell.angle_alpha   90.00
_cell.angle_beta   90.00
_cell.angle_gamma   90.00
#
_symmetry.space_group_name_H-M   'P 1'
#
loop_
_entity.id
_entity.type
_entity.pdbx_description
1 polymer ?
#
loop_
_entity_poly.entity_id
_entity_poly.type
_entity_poly.pdbx_seq_one_letter_code
_entity_poly.pdbx_strand_id
1 'polypeptide(L)'
;SCIIAGGVSAIEECEAALKNDKIMSMRIGVDYGSHSHLMIPIVEHYAEALASVEFHENEIPMISCVTGEFVNGSEVTKVSYWSNHLKECVKYYKAVKMLDSLGDNYVLIETGPGRNLLTMALRGIAKEKLICGIDTIRVKSKDIPDVKYLYDKLGNLYDNGIELEYKLNTDISSYGANILPNYPF
;
A
#
# COMPACT_ATOMS: atom_id res chain seq x y z
N SER A 1 -15.35 3.61 -3.05
CA SER A 1 -15.07 4.65 -2.05
C SER A 1 -14.17 5.71 -2.66
N CYS A 2 -14.32 6.95 -2.21
CA CYS A 2 -13.43 8.07 -2.56
C CYS A 2 -13.05 8.81 -1.28
N ILE A 3 -11.95 9.55 -1.35
CA ILE A 3 -11.49 10.45 -0.28
C ILE A 3 -11.66 11.88 -0.81
N ILE A 4 -12.23 12.73 0.02
CA ILE A 4 -12.43 14.15 -0.28
C ILE A 4 -11.55 14.94 0.69
N ALA A 5 -10.81 15.92 0.19
CA ALA A 5 -10.02 16.84 0.98
C ALA A 5 -10.42 18.29 0.67
N GLY A 6 -10.44 19.13 1.69
CA GLY A 6 -10.86 20.53 1.56
C GLY A 6 -10.69 21.31 2.86
N GLY A 7 -11.04 22.59 2.85
CA GLY A 7 -11.12 23.39 4.06
C GLY A 7 -12.17 22.85 5.03
N VAL A 8 -11.99 23.11 6.33
CA VAL A 8 -12.82 22.52 7.39
C VAL A 8 -14.30 22.77 7.14
N SER A 9 -14.71 24.01 6.88
CA SER A 9 -16.12 24.36 6.62
C SER A 9 -16.70 23.62 5.41
N ALA A 10 -15.96 23.52 4.32
CA ALA A 10 -16.40 22.79 3.13
C ALA A 10 -16.55 21.29 3.37
N ILE A 11 -15.70 20.70 4.21
CA ILE A 11 -15.82 19.30 4.62
C ILE A 11 -17.06 19.10 5.49
N GLU A 12 -17.34 20.01 6.42
CA GLU A 12 -18.54 19.97 7.29
C GLU A 12 -19.84 20.08 6.47
N GLU A 13 -19.87 20.97 5.50
CA GLU A 13 -21.01 21.09 4.57
C GLU A 13 -21.19 19.81 3.75
N CYS A 14 -20.10 19.24 3.24
CA CYS A 14 -20.12 17.99 2.49
C CYS A 14 -20.64 16.82 3.36
N GLU A 15 -20.16 16.69 4.60
CA GLU A 15 -20.64 15.68 5.55
C GLU A 15 -22.15 15.81 5.81
N ALA A 16 -22.64 17.03 6.00
CA ALA A 16 -24.06 17.29 6.20
C ALA A 16 -24.89 16.88 4.97
N ALA A 17 -24.43 17.20 3.76
CA ALA A 17 -25.08 16.80 2.53
C ALA A 17 -25.11 15.28 2.36
N LEU A 18 -23.97 14.59 2.55
CA LEU A 18 -23.86 13.14 2.46
C LEU A 18 -24.79 12.44 3.47
N LYS A 19 -24.90 12.99 4.70
CA LYS A 19 -25.80 12.48 5.72
C LYS A 19 -27.27 12.61 5.31
N ASN A 20 -27.66 13.72 4.70
CA ASN A 20 -29.02 13.92 4.18
C ASN A 20 -29.36 12.91 3.08
N ASP A 21 -28.37 12.61 2.22
CA ASP A 21 -28.49 11.62 1.14
C ASP A 21 -28.32 10.17 1.63
N LYS A 22 -28.18 9.96 2.94
CA LYS A 22 -27.93 8.65 3.58
C LYS A 22 -26.68 7.93 3.06
N ILE A 23 -25.68 8.69 2.63
CA ILE A 23 -24.37 8.19 2.22
C ILE A 23 -23.47 8.17 3.44
N MET A 24 -22.88 6.99 3.73
CA MET A 24 -21.97 6.85 4.86
C MET A 24 -20.65 7.55 4.55
N SER A 25 -20.24 8.45 5.43
CA SER A 25 -18.96 9.13 5.41
C SER A 25 -18.25 8.97 6.75
N MET A 26 -16.92 9.06 6.73
CA MET A 26 -16.09 8.97 7.93
C MET A 26 -14.88 9.89 7.76
N ARG A 27 -14.57 10.68 8.78
CA ARG A 27 -13.35 11.48 8.82
C ARG A 27 -12.13 10.57 8.95
N ILE A 28 -11.13 10.86 8.16
CA ILE A 28 -9.80 10.27 8.32
C ILE A 28 -9.06 11.17 9.31
N GLY A 29 -8.38 10.56 10.29
CA GLY A 29 -7.61 11.30 11.31
C GLY A 29 -6.30 11.89 10.76
N VAL A 30 -6.43 12.76 9.77
CA VAL A 30 -5.34 13.49 9.11
C VAL A 30 -5.68 14.97 9.10
N ASP A 31 -4.79 15.79 9.61
CA ASP A 31 -5.00 17.24 9.75
C ASP A 31 -4.59 18.04 8.51
N TYR A 32 -4.14 17.37 7.45
CA TYR A 32 -3.64 18.01 6.24
C TYR A 32 -4.47 17.60 5.02
N GLY A 33 -4.72 18.54 4.13
CA GLY A 33 -5.39 18.31 2.86
C GLY A 33 -4.46 17.71 1.80
N SER A 34 -3.72 16.64 2.15
CA SER A 34 -2.81 15.95 1.21
C SER A 34 -3.54 15.55 -0.06
N HIS A 35 -2.81 15.55 -1.17
CA HIS A 35 -3.34 15.22 -2.49
C HIS A 35 -4.49 16.13 -2.96
N SER A 36 -4.42 17.41 -2.59
CA SER A 36 -5.36 18.43 -3.01
C SER A 36 -4.65 19.77 -3.30
N HIS A 37 -5.40 20.74 -3.83
CA HIS A 37 -4.92 22.11 -4.08
C HIS A 37 -4.41 22.82 -2.81
N LEU A 38 -4.81 22.37 -1.63
CA LEU A 38 -4.35 22.93 -0.35
C LEU A 38 -2.84 22.70 -0.12
N MET A 39 -2.24 21.78 -0.85
CA MET A 39 -0.80 21.51 -0.78
C MET A 39 0.04 22.40 -1.70
N ILE A 40 -0.59 23.17 -2.61
CA ILE A 40 0.13 24.04 -3.57
C ILE A 40 1.14 24.97 -2.89
N PRO A 41 0.83 25.63 -1.76
CA PRO A 41 1.76 26.56 -1.12
C PRO A 41 3.09 25.95 -0.65
N ILE A 42 3.14 24.64 -0.42
CA ILE A 42 4.34 23.96 0.10
C ILE A 42 5.08 23.16 -0.97
N VAL A 43 4.54 23.05 -2.20
CA VAL A 43 5.13 22.25 -3.28
C VAL A 43 6.55 22.69 -3.62
N GLU A 44 6.81 23.99 -3.66
CA GLU A 44 8.12 24.55 -3.98
C GLU A 44 9.15 24.22 -2.89
N HIS A 45 8.83 24.45 -1.62
CA HIS A 45 9.69 24.08 -0.49
C HIS A 45 9.96 22.57 -0.43
N TYR A 46 8.96 21.77 -0.77
CA TYR A 46 9.14 20.33 -0.85
C TYR A 46 10.07 19.94 -2.01
N ALA A 47 9.93 20.60 -3.17
CA ALA A 47 10.83 20.38 -4.30
C ALA A 47 12.29 20.78 -3.98
N GLU A 48 12.51 21.88 -3.23
CA GLU A 48 13.83 22.27 -2.75
C GLU A 48 14.44 21.20 -1.82
N ALA A 49 13.66 20.68 -0.90
CA ALA A 49 14.11 19.60 -0.01
C ALA A 49 14.47 18.32 -0.80
N LEU A 50 13.70 17.99 -1.83
CA LEU A 50 13.95 16.85 -2.70
C LEU A 50 15.14 17.02 -3.63
N ALA A 51 15.59 18.25 -3.90
CA ALA A 51 16.74 18.52 -4.76
C ALA A 51 18.07 17.93 -4.23
N SER A 52 18.14 17.63 -2.93
CA SER A 52 19.29 16.97 -2.32
C SER A 52 19.21 15.42 -2.38
N VAL A 53 18.13 14.85 -2.87
CA VAL A 53 17.92 13.41 -2.97
C VAL A 53 18.36 12.93 -4.35
N GLU A 54 19.19 11.90 -4.38
CA GLU A 54 19.54 11.21 -5.62
C GLU A 54 18.43 10.21 -5.96
N PHE A 55 17.78 10.41 -7.10
CA PHE A 55 16.75 9.53 -7.60
C PHE A 55 17.28 8.63 -8.69
N HIS A 56 16.90 7.35 -8.64
CA HIS A 56 17.26 6.35 -9.63
C HIS A 56 16.01 5.88 -10.39
N GLU A 57 16.21 5.34 -11.56
CA GLU A 57 15.16 4.67 -12.31
C GLU A 57 14.67 3.43 -11.54
N ASN A 58 13.40 3.13 -11.65
CA ASN A 58 12.83 1.95 -11.02
C ASN A 58 13.27 0.67 -11.75
N GLU A 59 13.83 -0.29 -11.03
CA GLU A 59 14.20 -1.62 -11.55
C GLU A 59 12.97 -2.54 -11.69
N ILE A 60 11.95 -2.33 -10.87
CA ILE A 60 10.70 -3.09 -10.88
C ILE A 60 9.62 -2.23 -11.54
N PRO A 61 8.79 -2.80 -12.44
CA PRO A 61 7.68 -2.07 -13.03
C PRO A 61 6.79 -1.43 -11.96
N MET A 62 6.53 -0.13 -12.08
CA MET A 62 5.75 0.65 -11.14
C MET A 62 4.52 1.27 -11.81
N ILE A 63 3.34 1.08 -11.21
CA ILE A 63 2.14 1.80 -11.61
C ILE A 63 2.02 3.04 -10.72
N SER A 64 2.06 4.22 -11.34
CA SER A 64 1.98 5.49 -10.63
C SER A 64 0.58 5.78 -10.12
N CYS A 65 0.45 6.17 -8.86
CA CYS A 65 -0.80 6.70 -8.33
C CYS A 65 -1.12 8.12 -8.84
N VAL A 66 -0.19 8.82 -9.48
CA VAL A 66 -0.44 10.14 -10.13
C VAL A 66 -1.22 9.94 -11.43
N THR A 67 -0.84 8.95 -12.23
CA THR A 67 -1.44 8.72 -13.55
C THR A 67 -2.41 7.54 -13.56
N GLY A 68 -2.21 6.54 -12.68
CA GLY A 68 -2.88 5.24 -12.69
C GLY A 68 -2.37 4.32 -13.80
N GLU A 69 -1.17 4.57 -14.32
CA GLU A 69 -0.54 3.86 -15.42
C GLU A 69 0.91 3.53 -15.10
N PHE A 70 1.55 2.70 -15.89
CA PHE A 70 2.98 2.46 -15.74
C PHE A 70 3.77 3.76 -15.90
N VAL A 71 4.71 3.97 -14.99
CA VAL A 71 5.60 5.11 -15.05
C VAL A 71 6.84 4.76 -15.85
N ASN A 72 7.31 5.72 -16.65
CA ASN A 72 8.63 5.62 -17.29
C ASN A 72 9.72 5.86 -16.22
N GLY A 73 10.76 5.01 -16.18
CA GLY A 73 11.87 5.13 -15.22
C GLY A 73 12.49 6.52 -15.15
N SER A 74 12.64 7.19 -16.29
CA SER A 74 13.13 8.58 -16.34
C SER A 74 12.21 9.63 -15.74
N GLU A 75 10.94 9.33 -15.49
CA GLU A 75 10.01 10.25 -14.81
C GLU A 75 10.21 10.26 -13.31
N VAL A 76 10.45 9.10 -12.71
CA VAL A 76 10.64 8.98 -11.25
C VAL A 76 11.98 9.55 -10.78
N THR A 77 12.92 9.81 -11.69
CA THR A 77 14.18 10.50 -11.36
C THR A 77 14.03 12.02 -11.26
N LYS A 78 12.87 12.57 -11.64
CA LYS A 78 12.62 14.01 -11.61
C LYS A 78 12.01 14.45 -10.28
N VAL A 79 12.61 15.45 -9.64
CA VAL A 79 12.04 16.11 -8.45
C VAL A 79 10.58 16.51 -8.67
N SER A 80 10.26 17.00 -9.87
CA SER A 80 8.91 17.44 -10.22
C SER A 80 7.85 16.34 -10.18
N TYR A 81 8.21 15.08 -10.43
CA TYR A 81 7.29 13.95 -10.27
C TYR A 81 6.83 13.83 -8.83
N TRP A 82 7.76 13.83 -7.89
CA TRP A 82 7.50 13.67 -6.46
C TRP A 82 6.83 14.89 -5.83
N SER A 83 7.25 16.10 -6.22
CA SER A 83 6.63 17.32 -5.72
C SER A 83 5.20 17.49 -6.23
N ASN A 84 4.90 17.12 -7.48
CA ASN A 84 3.55 17.11 -7.99
C ASN A 84 2.67 16.03 -7.33
N HIS A 85 3.23 14.89 -6.97
CA HIS A 85 2.51 13.83 -6.27
C HIS A 85 1.84 14.33 -4.98
N LEU A 86 2.45 15.33 -4.31
CA LEU A 86 1.93 15.89 -3.07
C LEU A 86 0.56 16.56 -3.24
N LYS A 87 0.31 17.19 -4.37
CA LYS A 87 -0.93 17.96 -4.67
C LYS A 87 -1.92 17.22 -5.59
N GLU A 88 -1.42 16.26 -6.38
CA GLU A 88 -2.25 15.53 -7.35
C GLU A 88 -3.14 14.50 -6.67
N CYS A 89 -4.33 14.31 -7.22
CA CYS A 89 -5.27 13.30 -6.74
C CYS A 89 -4.69 11.88 -6.92
N VAL A 90 -4.79 11.07 -5.89
CA VAL A 90 -4.34 9.67 -5.91
C VAL A 90 -5.28 8.82 -6.75
N LYS A 91 -4.83 8.31 -7.88
CA LYS A 91 -5.60 7.49 -8.82
C LYS A 91 -5.46 6.00 -8.53
N TYR A 92 -5.51 5.63 -7.25
CA TYR A 92 -5.29 4.25 -6.78
C TYR A 92 -6.22 3.24 -7.45
N TYR A 93 -7.52 3.56 -7.58
CA TYR A 93 -8.47 2.65 -8.24
C TYR A 93 -8.13 2.43 -9.71
N LYS A 94 -7.68 3.49 -10.44
CA LYS A 94 -7.23 3.36 -11.83
C LYS A 94 -5.99 2.46 -11.90
N ALA A 95 -5.03 2.62 -10.98
CA ALA A 95 -3.84 1.77 -10.87
C ALA A 95 -4.21 0.29 -10.62
N VAL A 96 -5.16 0.04 -9.73
CA VAL A 96 -5.66 -1.32 -9.47
C VAL A 96 -6.36 -1.92 -10.69
N LYS A 97 -7.16 -1.13 -11.43
CA LYS A 97 -7.81 -1.60 -12.67
C LYS A 97 -6.79 -1.85 -13.78
N MET A 98 -5.73 -1.06 -13.84
CA MET A 98 -4.60 -1.33 -14.75
C MET A 98 -3.97 -2.67 -14.41
N LEU A 99 -3.65 -2.94 -13.14
CA LEU A 99 -3.13 -4.23 -12.68
C LEU A 99 -4.08 -5.37 -13.06
N ASP A 100 -5.38 -5.24 -12.79
CA ASP A 100 -6.41 -6.24 -13.12
C ASP A 100 -6.45 -6.60 -14.63
N SER A 101 -6.05 -5.67 -15.49
CA SER A 101 -6.02 -5.88 -16.96
C SER A 101 -4.79 -6.63 -17.47
N LEU A 102 -3.72 -6.77 -16.67
CA LEU A 102 -2.43 -7.28 -17.13
C LEU A 102 -2.32 -8.81 -17.10
N GLY A 103 -3.09 -9.49 -16.28
CA GLY A 103 -2.96 -10.94 -16.13
C GLY A 103 -3.84 -11.51 -15.04
N ASP A 104 -3.37 -12.60 -14.44
CA ASP A 104 -4.00 -13.36 -13.38
C ASP A 104 -2.97 -13.88 -12.36
N ASN A 105 -3.43 -14.68 -11.40
CA ASN A 105 -2.59 -15.30 -10.36
C ASN A 105 -1.84 -14.28 -9.48
N TYR A 106 -2.51 -13.18 -9.11
CA TYR A 106 -1.89 -12.15 -8.29
C TYR A 106 -1.72 -12.57 -6.84
N VAL A 107 -0.56 -12.25 -6.29
CA VAL A 107 -0.30 -12.16 -4.85
C VAL A 107 -0.14 -10.69 -4.52
N LEU A 108 -1.00 -10.17 -3.65
CA LEU A 108 -0.95 -8.77 -3.22
C LEU A 108 -0.28 -8.66 -1.85
N ILE A 109 0.75 -7.82 -1.75
CA ILE A 109 1.47 -7.59 -0.49
C ILE A 109 1.40 -6.10 -0.15
N GLU A 110 0.72 -5.77 0.97
CA GLU A 110 0.75 -4.42 1.51
C GLU A 110 1.92 -4.28 2.49
N THR A 111 2.86 -3.39 2.18
CA THR A 111 4.08 -3.18 2.97
C THR A 111 3.97 -2.03 3.98
N GLY A 112 2.80 -1.42 4.09
CA GLY A 112 2.48 -0.38 5.07
C GLY A 112 1.76 -0.93 6.32
N PRO A 113 1.59 -0.10 7.38
CA PRO A 113 0.85 -0.52 8.57
C PRO A 113 -0.65 -0.63 8.27
N GLY A 114 -1.19 -1.79 8.57
CA GLY A 114 -2.61 -2.11 8.38
C GLY A 114 -2.91 -2.77 7.05
N ARG A 115 -4.19 -2.69 6.62
CA ARG A 115 -4.72 -3.43 5.47
C ARG A 115 -5.65 -2.59 4.59
N ASN A 116 -5.44 -1.28 4.56
CA ASN A 116 -6.36 -0.36 3.90
C ASN A 116 -6.23 -0.41 2.37
N LEU A 117 -5.01 -0.37 1.85
CA LEU A 117 -4.75 -0.42 0.42
C LEU A 117 -5.12 -1.79 -0.15
N LEU A 118 -4.74 -2.85 0.54
CA LEU A 118 -5.11 -4.21 0.16
C LEU A 118 -6.65 -4.38 0.10
N THR A 119 -7.36 -3.89 1.11
CA THR A 119 -8.83 -3.96 1.14
C THR A 119 -9.46 -3.22 -0.05
N MET A 120 -8.89 -2.10 -0.47
CA MET A 120 -9.33 -1.37 -1.65
C MET A 120 -8.96 -2.08 -2.95
N ALA A 121 -7.76 -2.66 -3.04
CA ALA A 121 -7.30 -3.43 -4.19
C ALA A 121 -8.18 -4.66 -4.43
N LEU A 122 -8.52 -5.40 -3.37
CA LEU A 122 -9.40 -6.57 -3.44
C LEU A 122 -10.82 -6.29 -3.98
N ARG A 123 -11.23 -5.03 -3.98
CA ARG A 123 -12.51 -4.61 -4.59
C ARG A 123 -12.38 -4.27 -6.08
N GLY A 124 -11.17 -4.07 -6.55
CA GLY A 124 -10.88 -3.68 -7.94
C GLY A 124 -10.37 -4.81 -8.81
N ILE A 125 -9.81 -5.86 -8.22
CA ILE A 125 -9.29 -7.06 -8.90
C ILE A 125 -10.37 -8.14 -8.90
N ALA A 126 -10.53 -8.83 -10.01
CA ALA A 126 -11.42 -9.98 -10.14
C ALA A 126 -10.93 -11.13 -9.23
N LYS A 127 -11.87 -11.76 -8.49
CA LYS A 127 -11.51 -12.77 -7.47
C LYS A 127 -10.77 -13.96 -8.04
N GLU A 128 -11.13 -14.38 -9.23
CA GLU A 128 -10.53 -15.50 -9.97
C GLU A 128 -9.06 -15.23 -10.37
N LYS A 129 -8.64 -14.00 -10.35
CA LYS A 129 -7.26 -13.58 -10.66
C LYS A 129 -6.37 -13.48 -9.42
N LEU A 130 -6.93 -13.66 -8.24
CA LEU A 130 -6.22 -13.47 -6.98
C LEU A 130 -5.93 -14.81 -6.32
N ILE A 131 -4.65 -15.10 -6.08
CA ILE A 131 -4.23 -16.21 -5.23
C ILE A 131 -4.46 -15.86 -3.77
N CYS A 132 -3.82 -14.79 -3.30
CA CYS A 132 -3.99 -14.31 -1.94
C CYS A 132 -3.57 -12.83 -1.79
N GLY A 133 -3.86 -12.27 -0.62
CA GLY A 133 -3.41 -10.94 -0.24
C GLY A 133 -3.03 -10.88 1.23
N ILE A 134 -1.83 -10.36 1.52
CA ILE A 134 -1.31 -10.21 2.86
C ILE A 134 -0.92 -8.76 3.16
N ASP A 135 -0.94 -8.40 4.42
CA ASP A 135 -0.37 -7.18 5.00
C ASP A 135 0.80 -7.57 5.90
N THR A 136 1.92 -6.87 5.81
CA THR A 136 3.17 -7.29 6.48
C THR A 136 3.43 -6.55 7.79
N ILE A 137 2.81 -5.38 8.00
CA ILE A 137 2.99 -4.54 9.17
C ILE A 137 1.65 -4.41 9.90
N ARG A 138 1.63 -4.82 11.18
CA ARG A 138 0.44 -4.70 12.01
C ARG A 138 0.07 -3.25 12.33
N VAL A 139 -1.19 -3.01 12.64
CA VAL A 139 -1.62 -1.75 13.26
C VAL A 139 -1.23 -1.72 14.75
N LYS A 140 -0.98 -0.53 15.30
CA LYS A 140 -0.56 -0.34 16.69
C LYS A 140 -1.51 -0.96 17.71
N SER A 141 -2.79 -1.06 17.40
CA SER A 141 -3.82 -1.65 18.29
C SER A 141 -3.73 -3.17 18.44
N LYS A 142 -2.97 -3.87 17.60
CA LYS A 142 -2.74 -5.31 17.74
C LYS A 142 -1.55 -5.56 18.67
N ASP A 143 -1.82 -6.18 19.81
CA ASP A 143 -0.79 -6.55 20.79
C ASP A 143 -0.15 -7.91 20.42
N ILE A 144 0.63 -7.90 19.36
CA ILE A 144 1.37 -9.05 18.84
C ILE A 144 2.77 -8.55 18.48
N PRO A 145 3.87 -9.28 18.80
CA PRO A 145 5.21 -8.93 18.32
C PRO A 145 5.28 -8.80 16.79
N ASP A 146 5.95 -7.77 16.28
CA ASP A 146 6.01 -7.49 14.84
C ASP A 146 6.56 -8.66 14.03
N VAL A 147 7.62 -9.29 14.54
CA VAL A 147 8.24 -10.47 13.89
C VAL A 147 7.25 -11.64 13.81
N LYS A 148 6.52 -11.91 14.90
CA LYS A 148 5.49 -12.96 14.89
C LYS A 148 4.41 -12.66 13.88
N TYR A 149 3.93 -11.40 13.84
CA TYR A 149 2.93 -10.97 12.87
C TYR A 149 3.39 -11.20 11.43
N LEU A 150 4.63 -10.80 11.11
CA LEU A 150 5.21 -11.01 9.77
C LEU A 150 5.28 -12.50 9.43
N TYR A 151 5.80 -13.35 10.34
CA TYR A 151 5.89 -14.79 10.09
C TYR A 151 4.51 -15.44 9.89
N ASP A 152 3.50 -15.04 10.66
CA ASP A 152 2.12 -15.51 10.46
C ASP A 152 1.62 -15.16 9.04
N LYS A 153 2.01 -13.99 8.50
CA LYS A 153 1.65 -13.57 7.13
C LYS A 153 2.44 -14.31 6.05
N LEU A 154 3.72 -14.56 6.29
CA LEU A 154 4.54 -15.39 5.39
C LEU A 154 4.03 -16.83 5.35
N GLY A 155 3.58 -17.38 6.50
CA GLY A 155 2.90 -18.67 6.56
C GLY A 155 1.66 -18.72 5.65
N ASN A 156 0.86 -17.64 5.63
CA ASN A 156 -0.28 -17.54 4.71
C ASN A 156 0.12 -17.59 3.22
N LEU A 157 1.29 -17.05 2.84
CA LEU A 157 1.78 -17.18 1.47
C LEU A 157 2.12 -18.63 1.15
N TYR A 158 2.83 -19.29 2.07
CA TYR A 158 3.20 -20.70 1.93
C TYR A 158 1.97 -21.60 1.81
N ASP A 159 0.96 -21.41 2.66
CA ASP A 159 -0.31 -22.16 2.63
C ASP A 159 -1.07 -21.97 1.30
N ASN A 160 -0.81 -20.87 0.58
CA ASN A 160 -1.36 -20.63 -0.76
C ASN A 160 -0.43 -21.08 -1.89
N GLY A 161 0.60 -21.88 -1.59
CA GLY A 161 1.50 -22.47 -2.58
C GLY A 161 2.60 -21.53 -3.10
N ILE A 162 2.87 -20.43 -2.39
CA ILE A 162 3.96 -19.53 -2.75
C ILE A 162 5.24 -20.01 -2.07
N GLU A 163 6.22 -20.43 -2.87
CA GLU A 163 7.54 -20.80 -2.37
C GLU A 163 8.26 -19.56 -1.82
N LEU A 164 8.80 -19.69 -0.61
CA LEU A 164 9.56 -18.64 0.06
C LEU A 164 10.98 -19.12 0.31
N GLU A 165 11.96 -18.35 -0.15
CA GLU A 165 13.35 -18.58 0.23
C GLU A 165 13.59 -18.06 1.66
N TYR A 166 13.74 -18.98 2.61
CA TYR A 166 14.13 -18.64 3.97
C TYR A 166 15.64 -18.67 4.11
N LYS A 167 16.28 -17.52 4.21
CA LYS A 167 17.62 -17.44 4.77
C LYS A 167 17.50 -17.38 6.29
N LEU A 168 17.55 -18.51 6.93
CA LEU A 168 17.65 -18.57 8.39
C LEU A 168 19.05 -18.04 8.78
N ASN A 169 19.13 -16.79 9.23
CA ASN A 169 20.33 -16.23 9.84
C ASN A 169 20.57 -16.72 11.27
N THR A 170 19.94 -17.81 11.66
CA THR A 170 20.12 -18.46 12.94
C THR A 170 20.99 -19.68 12.74
N ASP A 171 22.08 -19.76 13.50
CA ASP A 171 22.86 -20.98 13.61
C ASP A 171 21.99 -22.06 14.25
N ILE A 172 21.36 -22.89 13.37
CA ILE A 172 20.48 -24.00 13.78
C ILE A 172 21.27 -25.02 14.58
N SER A 173 22.59 -25.01 14.55
CA SER A 173 23.46 -25.90 15.32
C SER A 173 23.31 -25.71 16.84
N SER A 174 22.84 -24.54 17.29
CA SER A 174 22.60 -24.25 18.71
C SER A 174 21.27 -24.83 19.25
N TYR A 175 20.33 -25.10 18.38
CA TYR A 175 19.12 -25.84 18.73
C TYR A 175 19.40 -27.30 18.38
N GLY A 176 19.75 -28.09 19.40
CA GLY A 176 19.97 -29.53 19.21
C GLY A 176 18.88 -30.09 18.28
N ALA A 177 19.27 -30.73 17.20
CA ALA A 177 18.35 -31.32 16.26
C ALA A 177 17.44 -32.30 17.04
N ASN A 178 16.31 -31.81 17.52
CA ASN A 178 15.23 -32.66 17.99
C ASN A 178 14.77 -33.42 16.75
N ILE A 179 15.24 -34.66 16.63
CA ILE A 179 14.75 -35.61 15.63
C ILE A 179 13.26 -35.75 15.94
N LEU A 180 12.44 -35.03 15.21
CA LEU A 180 11.00 -35.25 15.27
C LEU A 180 10.77 -36.71 14.84
N PRO A 181 10.01 -37.50 15.59
CA PRO A 181 9.67 -38.84 15.16
C PRO A 181 9.00 -38.77 13.80
N ASN A 182 9.44 -39.63 12.88
CA ASN A 182 8.77 -39.73 11.57
C ASN A 182 7.29 -39.97 11.82
N TYR A 183 6.45 -39.22 11.12
CA TYR A 183 5.01 -39.42 11.18
C TYR A 183 4.71 -40.86 10.77
N PRO A 184 4.10 -41.67 11.61
CA PRO A 184 3.72 -43.03 11.22
C PRO A 184 2.53 -42.92 10.28
N PHE A 185 2.76 -43.18 9.00
CA PHE A 185 1.67 -43.44 8.06
C PHE A 185 1.22 -44.87 8.18
#